data_f04c38fd68c006f4bccbdb5082b07c00
#
_entry.id   f04c38fd68c006f4bccbdb5082b07c00
#
_cell.length_a   1.000
_cell.length_b   1.000
_cell.length_c   1.000
_cell.angle_alpha   90.00
_cell.angle_beta   90.00
_cell.angle_gamma   90.00
#
_symmetry.space_group_name_H-M   'P 1'
#
loop_
_entity.id
_entity.type
_entity.pdbx_description
1 polymer ?
#
loop_
_entity_poly.entity_id
_entity_poly.type
_entity_poly.pdbx_seq_one_letter_code
_entity_poly.pdbx_strand_id
1 'polypeptide(L)'
;MVSDKITLAHGAGGKMSQELMEQVILPAYGNPLLNEMHDGAAVNMSGHVAFTTDSYVVQPLFFAGGNIGKLAVCGTVNDLAMTGAIPRYISAGLILEEGFPIADLKRILATMRQMADEAGIYIVTGDTKVVDKGKADGIFINTAGIGDIIPGTRISPKHVKPGMKVILSGYIGDHAAAIMAGRHDLALPESVRTDCAPLNHMTQAMLAAAPDIAVLRDPTRGGVAAVLNEIAEASNCGILIDEEQIPIHPEVQGVCDILGFDPLYLANEGKCVAFVPADKADAVLAAMQVDKYGKNARVIGEVTAEAAGQVGMRTAIGGIRVVDMPLGNIVPRIC
;
A
#
# COMPACT_ATOMS: atom_id res chain seq x y z
N MET A 1 36.88 11.55 -0.37
CA MET A 1 35.84 11.49 -1.40
C MET A 1 34.94 10.31 -1.03
N VAL A 2 33.65 10.57 -0.81
CA VAL A 2 32.68 9.48 -0.56
C VAL A 2 32.65 8.61 -1.82
N SER A 3 32.75 7.31 -1.67
CA SER A 3 32.61 6.35 -2.77
C SER A 3 31.27 6.56 -3.48
N ASP A 4 31.23 6.49 -4.81
CA ASP A 4 29.98 6.57 -5.57
C ASP A 4 29.08 5.32 -5.39
N LYS A 5 29.58 4.31 -4.69
CA LYS A 5 28.90 3.03 -4.45
C LYS A 5 28.98 2.61 -3.00
N ILE A 6 27.94 1.87 -2.57
CA ILE A 6 27.94 1.21 -1.28
C ILE A 6 29.01 0.12 -1.25
N THR A 7 29.71 0.04 -0.12
CA THR A 7 30.68 -1.01 0.21
C THR A 7 30.31 -1.66 1.54
N LEU A 8 30.83 -2.83 1.85
CA LEU A 8 30.61 -3.51 3.13
C LEU A 8 30.96 -2.63 4.34
N ALA A 9 31.98 -1.75 4.22
CA ALA A 9 32.38 -0.83 5.28
C ALA A 9 31.28 0.18 5.68
N HIS A 10 30.35 0.51 4.80
CA HIS A 10 29.20 1.36 5.13
C HIS A 10 28.20 0.68 6.08
N GLY A 11 28.21 -0.65 6.19
CA GLY A 11 27.38 -1.42 7.11
C GLY A 11 28.12 -1.92 8.35
N ALA A 12 29.41 -1.60 8.53
CA ALA A 12 30.24 -2.17 9.57
C ALA A 12 30.26 -1.40 10.91
N GLY A 13 29.50 -0.31 11.03
CA GLY A 13 29.41 0.49 12.27
C GLY A 13 30.60 1.44 12.53
N GLY A 14 31.51 1.59 11.56
CA GLY A 14 32.69 2.49 11.68
C GLY A 14 32.47 3.84 10.99
N LYS A 15 33.59 4.53 10.69
CA LYS A 15 33.60 5.85 10.09
C LYS A 15 32.74 5.95 8.80
N MET A 16 32.82 4.96 7.92
CA MET A 16 32.05 4.98 6.67
C MET A 16 30.54 4.83 6.92
N SER A 17 30.12 4.09 7.95
CA SER A 17 28.72 4.04 8.36
C SER A 17 28.24 5.41 8.86
N GLN A 18 29.08 6.09 9.65
CA GLN A 18 28.78 7.44 10.12
C GLN A 18 28.70 8.43 8.95
N GLU A 19 29.65 8.39 8.01
CA GLU A 19 29.61 9.23 6.80
C GLU A 19 28.37 8.99 5.96
N LEU A 20 27.93 7.73 5.79
CA LEU A 20 26.67 7.40 5.11
C LEU A 20 25.46 8.02 5.83
N MET A 21 25.42 7.91 7.15
CA MET A 21 24.37 8.50 7.96
C MET A 21 24.32 10.01 7.78
N GLU A 22 25.44 10.70 7.99
CA GLU A 22 25.53 12.17 8.00
C GLU A 22 25.36 12.79 6.60
N GLN A 23 25.82 12.13 5.54
CA GLN A 23 25.88 12.72 4.19
C GLN A 23 24.77 12.23 3.27
N VAL A 24 24.04 11.17 3.62
CA VAL A 24 23.03 10.56 2.76
C VAL A 24 21.69 10.42 3.49
N ILE A 25 21.69 9.77 4.66
CA ILE A 25 20.43 9.42 5.34
C ILE A 25 19.82 10.61 6.07
N LEU A 26 20.55 11.26 6.96
CA LEU A 26 20.04 12.42 7.69
C LEU A 26 19.63 13.59 6.78
N PRO A 27 20.38 13.95 5.74
CA PRO A 27 19.92 14.98 4.80
C PRO A 27 18.64 14.62 4.05
N ALA A 28 18.35 13.31 3.88
CA ALA A 28 17.14 12.88 3.19
C ALA A 28 15.89 13.05 4.05
N TYR A 29 15.86 12.51 5.26
CA TYR A 29 14.66 12.53 6.10
C TYR A 29 14.92 12.80 7.59
N GLY A 30 16.03 13.46 7.93
CA GLY A 30 16.32 13.88 9.29
C GLY A 30 15.19 14.71 9.91
N ASN A 31 14.95 14.50 11.19
CA ASN A 31 13.95 15.19 12.00
C ASN A 31 14.42 15.21 13.47
N PRO A 32 13.79 15.98 14.38
CA PRO A 32 14.28 16.10 15.75
C PRO A 32 14.51 14.79 16.49
N LEU A 33 13.68 13.74 16.21
CA LEU A 33 13.82 12.45 16.87
C LEU A 33 14.96 11.62 16.29
N LEU A 34 15.07 11.56 14.96
CA LEU A 34 16.12 10.79 14.28
C LEU A 34 17.50 11.45 14.49
N ASN A 35 17.56 12.78 14.55
CA ASN A 35 18.81 13.52 14.71
C ASN A 35 19.47 13.35 16.09
N GLU A 36 18.74 12.79 17.08
CA GLU A 36 19.33 12.41 18.36
C GLU A 36 20.31 11.24 18.25
N MET A 37 20.25 10.48 17.15
CA MET A 37 21.17 9.37 16.84
C MET A 37 21.26 8.33 17.97
N HIS A 38 20.15 8.11 18.69
CA HIS A 38 20.02 7.07 19.72
C HIS A 38 19.69 5.71 19.11
N ASP A 39 19.86 4.63 19.90
CA ASP A 39 19.49 3.25 19.52
C ASP A 39 18.02 3.07 19.18
N GLY A 40 17.17 4.01 19.58
CA GLY A 40 15.74 4.05 19.28
C GLY A 40 15.16 5.43 19.50
N ALA A 41 13.93 5.65 19.04
CA ALA A 41 13.21 6.89 19.21
C ALA A 41 12.21 6.79 20.38
N ALA A 42 12.28 7.72 21.33
CA ALA A 42 11.25 7.88 22.35
C ALA A 42 10.10 8.71 21.78
N VAL A 43 8.90 8.15 21.73
CA VAL A 43 7.72 8.77 21.13
C VAL A 43 6.54 8.83 22.12
N ASN A 44 5.71 9.87 21.98
CA ASN A 44 4.48 10.01 22.75
C ASN A 44 3.29 9.49 21.94
N MET A 45 2.48 8.62 22.53
CA MET A 45 1.26 8.07 21.94
C MET A 45 0.06 8.31 22.88
N SER A 46 -1.12 8.47 22.32
CA SER A 46 -2.32 8.87 23.05
C SER A 46 -3.29 7.72 23.36
N GLY A 47 -2.80 6.54 23.75
CA GLY A 47 -3.68 5.47 24.26
C GLY A 47 -3.72 4.23 23.38
N HIS A 48 -4.87 3.87 22.77
CA HIS A 48 -4.98 2.68 21.92
C HIS A 48 -4.26 2.88 20.59
N VAL A 49 -3.30 2.02 20.27
CA VAL A 49 -2.43 2.17 19.11
C VAL A 49 -2.54 0.98 18.16
N ALA A 50 -2.34 1.25 16.87
CA ALA A 50 -2.05 0.23 15.86
C ALA A 50 -0.55 0.13 15.66
N PHE A 51 -0.07 -1.06 15.35
CA PHE A 51 1.30 -1.34 14.98
C PHE A 51 1.31 -2.32 13.81
N THR A 52 2.15 -2.05 12.80
CA THR A 52 2.34 -2.93 11.64
C THR A 52 3.80 -2.99 11.23
N THR A 53 4.16 -3.97 10.42
CA THR A 53 5.47 -4.07 9.75
C THR A 53 5.30 -4.73 8.39
N ASP A 54 6.08 -4.26 7.42
CA ASP A 54 6.10 -4.81 6.07
C ASP A 54 7.50 -4.77 5.47
N SER A 55 7.75 -5.61 4.45
CA SER A 55 9.04 -5.76 3.79
C SER A 55 8.88 -5.68 2.28
N TYR A 56 9.71 -4.87 1.65
CA TYR A 56 9.60 -4.53 0.23
C TYR A 56 10.78 -5.07 -0.55
N VAL A 57 10.46 -5.85 -1.59
CA VAL A 57 11.41 -6.58 -2.44
C VAL A 57 11.07 -6.43 -3.93
N VAL A 58 10.42 -5.35 -4.32
CA VAL A 58 9.93 -5.08 -5.67
C VAL A 58 11.06 -5.10 -6.71
N GLN A 59 10.76 -5.63 -7.89
CA GLN A 59 11.64 -5.61 -9.05
C GLN A 59 10.83 -5.23 -10.31
N PRO A 60 11.21 -4.18 -11.07
CA PRO A 60 12.38 -3.30 -10.86
C PRO A 60 12.23 -2.34 -9.66
N LEU A 61 13.36 -1.85 -9.15
CA LEU A 61 13.38 -0.90 -8.00
C LEU A 61 12.78 0.47 -8.34
N PHE A 62 12.90 0.89 -9.59
CA PHE A 62 12.32 2.11 -10.16
C PHE A 62 11.32 1.71 -11.24
N PHE A 63 10.13 2.26 -11.18
CA PHE A 63 9.04 1.95 -12.10
C PHE A 63 8.23 3.21 -12.42
N ALA A 64 7.34 3.14 -13.39
CA ALA A 64 6.51 4.27 -13.77
C ALA A 64 5.71 4.81 -12.57
N GLY A 65 5.95 6.06 -12.20
CA GLY A 65 5.27 6.74 -11.09
C GLY A 65 5.85 6.51 -9.70
N GLY A 66 6.93 5.70 -9.52
CA GLY A 66 7.48 5.45 -8.20
C GLY A 66 8.77 4.65 -8.15
N ASN A 67 9.12 4.24 -6.94
CA ASN A 67 10.23 3.34 -6.63
C ASN A 67 9.94 2.60 -5.32
N ILE A 68 10.82 1.69 -4.93
CA ILE A 68 10.69 0.89 -3.70
C ILE A 68 10.51 1.77 -2.44
N GLY A 69 11.10 2.97 -2.38
CA GLY A 69 10.94 3.89 -1.25
C GLY A 69 9.52 4.46 -1.14
N LYS A 70 8.84 4.66 -2.29
CA LYS A 70 7.42 5.05 -2.31
C LYS A 70 6.55 3.95 -1.71
N LEU A 71 6.75 2.71 -2.16
CA LEU A 71 6.05 1.55 -1.62
C LEU A 71 6.27 1.41 -0.11
N ALA A 72 7.52 1.50 0.35
CA ALA A 72 7.88 1.27 1.74
C ALA A 72 7.19 2.24 2.70
N VAL A 73 6.99 3.49 2.32
CA VAL A 73 6.28 4.46 3.17
C VAL A 73 4.78 4.31 3.01
N CYS A 74 4.28 4.25 1.77
CA CYS A 74 2.83 4.21 1.52
C CYS A 74 2.18 2.93 2.06
N GLY A 75 2.78 1.76 1.85
CA GLY A 75 2.20 0.49 2.32
C GLY A 75 2.04 0.47 3.83
N THR A 76 3.11 0.78 4.59
CA THR A 76 3.03 0.82 6.06
C THR A 76 2.06 1.88 6.57
N VAL A 77 1.98 3.05 5.92
CA VAL A 77 0.99 4.09 6.24
C VAL A 77 -0.44 3.59 5.96
N ASN A 78 -0.64 2.89 4.85
CA ASN A 78 -1.94 2.35 4.46
C ASN A 78 -2.39 1.23 5.42
N ASP A 79 -1.50 0.32 5.81
CA ASP A 79 -1.81 -0.69 6.82
C ASP A 79 -2.36 -0.07 8.11
N LEU A 80 -1.67 0.95 8.65
CA LEU A 80 -2.14 1.67 9.82
C LEU A 80 -3.50 2.32 9.57
N ALA A 81 -3.68 2.97 8.42
CA ALA A 81 -4.93 3.63 8.05
C ALA A 81 -6.08 2.64 7.91
N MET A 82 -5.84 1.43 7.37
CA MET A 82 -6.84 0.37 7.25
C MET A 82 -7.30 -0.19 8.61
N THR A 83 -6.50 -0.04 9.67
CA THR A 83 -6.93 -0.35 11.05
C THR A 83 -7.78 0.74 11.70
N GLY A 84 -8.02 1.87 11.02
CA GLY A 84 -8.68 3.05 11.57
C GLY A 84 -7.76 3.93 12.41
N ALA A 85 -6.45 3.81 12.23
CA ALA A 85 -5.47 4.63 12.92
C ALA A 85 -5.08 5.88 12.13
N ILE A 86 -4.61 6.90 12.86
CA ILE A 86 -3.83 8.02 12.33
C ILE A 86 -2.36 7.63 12.43
N PRO A 87 -1.67 7.33 11.34
CA PRO A 87 -0.23 7.03 11.34
C PRO A 87 0.56 8.18 11.95
N ARG A 88 1.61 7.87 12.72
CA ARG A 88 2.45 8.87 13.39
C ARG A 88 3.90 8.72 13.04
N TYR A 89 4.43 7.52 13.26
CA TYR A 89 5.85 7.23 13.17
C TYR A 89 6.07 5.93 12.43
N ILE A 90 7.15 5.89 11.64
CA ILE A 90 7.65 4.65 11.05
C ILE A 90 9.15 4.50 11.32
N SER A 91 9.62 3.26 11.35
CA SER A 91 11.04 2.90 11.24
C SER A 91 11.37 2.51 9.81
N ALA A 92 12.66 2.59 9.42
CA ALA A 92 13.13 2.13 8.12
C ALA A 92 14.43 1.33 8.25
N GLY A 93 14.34 0.02 8.06
CA GLY A 93 15.49 -0.87 7.92
C GLY A 93 15.89 -1.01 6.45
N LEU A 94 17.17 -0.78 6.14
CA LEU A 94 17.72 -0.87 4.80
C LEU A 94 18.71 -2.02 4.72
N ILE A 95 18.52 -2.95 3.78
CA ILE A 95 19.50 -3.99 3.44
C ILE A 95 20.04 -3.65 2.05
N LEU A 96 21.28 -3.24 1.98
CA LEU A 96 21.95 -2.77 0.77
C LEU A 96 22.92 -3.84 0.25
N GLU A 97 22.93 -4.05 -1.04
CA GLU A 97 23.93 -4.89 -1.69
C GLU A 97 25.22 -4.07 -1.94
N GLU A 98 26.37 -4.69 -1.70
CA GLU A 98 27.66 -4.09 -2.06
C GLU A 98 27.72 -3.74 -3.55
N GLY A 99 28.08 -2.50 -3.84
CA GLY A 99 28.10 -1.97 -5.20
C GLY A 99 26.85 -1.17 -5.59
N PHE A 100 25.83 -1.13 -4.72
CA PHE A 100 24.62 -0.33 -4.98
C PHE A 100 24.97 1.16 -5.12
N PRO A 101 24.49 1.86 -6.18
CA PRO A 101 24.83 3.25 -6.43
C PRO A 101 24.26 4.18 -5.33
N ILE A 102 25.10 5.04 -4.76
CA ILE A 102 24.65 6.02 -3.75
C ILE A 102 23.66 7.03 -4.38
N ALA A 103 23.79 7.34 -5.66
CA ALA A 103 22.84 8.19 -6.36
C ALA A 103 21.42 7.61 -6.36
N ASP A 104 21.28 6.29 -6.57
CA ASP A 104 19.98 5.60 -6.53
C ASP A 104 19.43 5.51 -5.11
N LEU A 105 20.31 5.26 -4.12
CA LEU A 105 19.92 5.34 -2.71
C LEU A 105 19.34 6.72 -2.36
N LYS A 106 20.02 7.80 -2.75
CA LYS A 106 19.53 9.18 -2.52
C LYS A 106 18.16 9.43 -3.16
N ARG A 107 17.92 8.93 -4.37
CA ARG A 107 16.61 9.03 -5.05
C ARG A 107 15.53 8.29 -4.27
N ILE A 108 15.82 7.08 -3.78
CA ILE A 108 14.87 6.28 -2.99
C ILE A 108 14.55 7.00 -1.68
N LEU A 109 15.56 7.46 -0.94
CA LEU A 109 15.36 8.17 0.34
C LEU A 109 14.61 9.50 0.17
N ALA A 110 14.87 10.24 -0.91
CA ALA A 110 14.13 11.46 -1.24
C ALA A 110 12.63 11.17 -1.49
N THR A 111 12.33 10.05 -2.15
CA THR A 111 10.94 9.61 -2.35
C THR A 111 10.29 9.18 -1.03
N MET A 112 11.02 8.46 -0.16
CA MET A 112 10.53 8.12 1.19
C MET A 112 10.19 9.39 1.97
N ARG A 113 11.05 10.40 1.93
CA ARG A 113 10.78 11.71 2.57
C ARG A 113 9.53 12.36 2.01
N GLN A 114 9.41 12.45 0.69
CA GLN A 114 8.24 13.05 0.05
C GLN A 114 6.93 12.38 0.49
N MET A 115 6.90 11.05 0.55
CA MET A 115 5.70 10.32 0.99
C MET A 115 5.44 10.48 2.49
N ALA A 116 6.48 10.53 3.30
CA ALA A 116 6.36 10.80 4.74
C ALA A 116 5.78 12.20 5.01
N ASP A 117 6.27 13.22 4.30
CA ASP A 117 5.74 14.58 4.38
C ASP A 117 4.28 14.65 3.92
N GLU A 118 3.94 13.98 2.82
CA GLU A 118 2.56 13.92 2.31
C GLU A 118 1.61 13.23 3.28
N ALA A 119 2.06 12.14 3.91
CA ALA A 119 1.29 11.41 4.91
C ALA A 119 1.24 12.14 6.28
N GLY A 120 2.09 13.14 6.50
CA GLY A 120 2.21 13.85 7.78
C GLY A 120 2.83 13.00 8.89
N ILE A 121 3.78 12.12 8.55
CA ILE A 121 4.47 11.21 9.48
C ILE A 121 5.98 11.49 9.52
N TYR A 122 6.65 10.91 10.54
CA TYR A 122 8.12 10.94 10.65
C TYR A 122 8.71 9.54 10.56
N ILE A 123 9.84 9.42 9.84
CA ILE A 123 10.73 8.26 9.92
C ILE A 123 11.67 8.54 11.09
N VAL A 124 11.46 7.86 12.22
CA VAL A 124 12.07 8.25 13.49
C VAL A 124 13.24 7.39 13.93
N THR A 125 13.40 6.23 13.33
CA THR A 125 14.50 5.30 13.60
C THR A 125 14.71 4.38 12.41
N GLY A 126 15.84 3.69 12.37
CA GLY A 126 16.12 2.74 11.32
C GLY A 126 17.41 1.96 11.57
N ASP A 127 17.73 1.07 10.66
CA ASP A 127 18.97 0.31 10.63
C ASP A 127 19.47 0.20 9.20
N THR A 128 20.79 0.07 9.01
CA THR A 128 21.39 -0.13 7.70
C THR A 128 22.35 -1.30 7.75
N LYS A 129 22.10 -2.30 6.93
CA LYS A 129 23.01 -3.43 6.72
C LYS A 129 23.49 -3.45 5.29
N VAL A 130 24.74 -3.88 5.10
CA VAL A 130 25.30 -4.14 3.78
C VAL A 130 25.65 -5.61 3.68
N VAL A 131 25.19 -6.24 2.61
CA VAL A 131 25.48 -7.63 2.28
C VAL A 131 26.38 -7.72 1.06
N ASP A 132 27.08 -8.87 0.93
CA ASP A 132 27.98 -9.11 -0.20
C ASP A 132 27.23 -9.01 -1.53
N LYS A 133 27.98 -8.69 -2.59
CA LYS A 133 27.46 -8.66 -3.95
C LYS A 133 26.83 -10.00 -4.34
N GLY A 134 25.63 -9.96 -4.93
CA GLY A 134 24.83 -11.13 -5.32
C GLY A 134 24.03 -11.77 -4.17
N LYS A 135 23.92 -11.08 -3.00
CA LYS A 135 23.11 -11.56 -1.86
C LYS A 135 21.83 -10.75 -1.64
N ALA A 136 21.64 -9.70 -2.41
CA ALA A 136 20.39 -8.94 -2.48
C ALA A 136 20.18 -8.47 -3.93
N ASP A 137 19.05 -7.84 -4.22
CA ASP A 137 18.77 -7.24 -5.53
C ASP A 137 18.90 -5.72 -5.45
N GLY A 138 20.07 -5.26 -5.06
CA GLY A 138 20.41 -3.85 -4.85
C GLY A 138 19.98 -3.34 -3.49
N ILE A 139 18.69 -3.28 -3.19
CA ILE A 139 18.15 -2.85 -1.89
C ILE A 139 16.86 -3.60 -1.55
N PHE A 140 16.73 -3.99 -0.28
CA PHE A 140 15.47 -4.35 0.37
C PHE A 140 15.17 -3.34 1.48
N ILE A 141 13.90 -3.03 1.69
CA ILE A 141 13.45 -2.10 2.72
C ILE A 141 12.43 -2.79 3.60
N ASN A 142 12.63 -2.73 4.92
CA ASN A 142 11.61 -3.10 5.91
C ASN A 142 11.18 -1.82 6.63
N THR A 143 9.88 -1.66 6.81
CA THR A 143 9.30 -0.59 7.62
C THR A 143 8.41 -1.19 8.70
N ALA A 144 8.39 -0.54 9.86
CA ALA A 144 7.39 -0.79 10.88
C ALA A 144 6.76 0.54 11.28
N GLY A 145 5.47 0.55 11.51
CA GLY A 145 4.71 1.77 11.77
C GLY A 145 3.86 1.68 13.02
N ILE A 146 3.62 2.84 13.64
CA ILE A 146 2.72 2.99 14.78
C ILE A 146 1.81 4.21 14.57
N GLY A 147 0.54 4.07 14.96
CA GLY A 147 -0.47 5.12 14.85
C GLY A 147 -1.50 5.08 15.96
N ASP A 148 -2.15 6.22 16.21
CA ASP A 148 -3.23 6.34 17.19
C ASP A 148 -4.55 5.87 16.56
N ILE A 149 -5.22 4.89 17.15
CA ILE A 149 -6.57 4.47 16.72
C ILE A 149 -7.54 5.63 16.97
N ILE A 150 -8.32 5.98 15.94
CA ILE A 150 -9.36 7.01 16.04
C ILE A 150 -10.43 6.54 17.03
N PRO A 151 -10.76 7.33 18.08
CA PRO A 151 -11.74 6.93 19.07
C PRO A 151 -13.10 6.60 18.45
N GLY A 152 -13.68 5.47 18.85
CA GLY A 152 -14.99 5.02 18.35
C GLY A 152 -14.93 4.11 17.12
N THR A 153 -13.80 4.03 16.42
CA THR A 153 -13.66 3.10 15.27
C THR A 153 -13.51 1.66 15.74
N ARG A 154 -14.11 0.73 14.97
CA ARG A 154 -14.08 -0.71 15.24
C ARG A 154 -13.97 -1.49 13.93
N ILE A 155 -12.83 -1.36 13.27
CA ILE A 155 -12.58 -2.04 11.99
C ILE A 155 -12.37 -3.55 12.23
N SER A 156 -13.28 -4.37 11.70
CA SER A 156 -13.18 -5.84 11.75
C SER A 156 -14.16 -6.50 10.79
N PRO A 157 -13.78 -7.57 10.08
CA PRO A 157 -14.72 -8.37 9.27
C PRO A 157 -15.93 -8.90 10.07
N LYS A 158 -15.81 -9.06 11.38
CA LYS A 158 -16.90 -9.49 12.27
C LYS A 158 -18.07 -8.48 12.33
N HIS A 159 -17.85 -7.26 11.91
CA HIS A 159 -18.90 -6.22 11.87
C HIS A 159 -19.61 -6.14 10.52
N VAL A 160 -19.17 -6.89 9.53
CA VAL A 160 -19.83 -6.96 8.21
C VAL A 160 -21.18 -7.64 8.35
N LYS A 161 -22.19 -7.07 7.71
CA LYS A 161 -23.58 -7.55 7.73
C LYS A 161 -24.22 -7.44 6.36
N PRO A 162 -25.18 -8.33 6.03
CA PRO A 162 -25.98 -8.20 4.82
C PRO A 162 -26.62 -6.81 4.68
N GLY A 163 -26.63 -6.28 3.47
CA GLY A 163 -27.11 -4.94 3.13
C GLY A 163 -26.03 -3.85 3.16
N MET A 164 -24.84 -4.10 3.74
CA MET A 164 -23.73 -3.15 3.63
C MET A 164 -23.27 -3.00 2.19
N LYS A 165 -22.80 -1.80 1.84
CA LYS A 165 -22.23 -1.50 0.52
C LYS A 165 -20.73 -1.70 0.52
N VAL A 166 -20.22 -2.16 -0.63
CA VAL A 166 -18.80 -2.30 -0.91
C VAL A 166 -18.37 -1.12 -1.78
N ILE A 167 -17.45 -0.30 -1.27
CA ILE A 167 -16.93 0.88 -1.98
C ILE A 167 -15.45 0.64 -2.31
N LEU A 168 -15.08 0.92 -3.56
CA LEU A 168 -13.70 0.89 -4.04
C LEU A 168 -13.24 2.32 -4.35
N SER A 169 -12.04 2.70 -3.91
CA SER A 169 -11.56 4.09 -4.01
C SER A 169 -11.19 4.56 -5.41
N GLY A 170 -11.08 3.68 -6.40
CA GLY A 170 -10.76 4.09 -7.78
C GLY A 170 -10.31 2.94 -8.67
N TYR A 171 -9.61 3.28 -9.75
CA TYR A 171 -9.15 2.34 -10.77
C TYR A 171 -8.23 1.28 -10.19
N ILE A 172 -8.37 0.02 -10.65
CA ILE A 172 -7.56 -1.11 -10.19
C ILE A 172 -6.56 -1.58 -11.24
N GLY A 173 -5.51 -2.26 -10.77
CA GLY A 173 -4.49 -2.90 -11.59
C GLY A 173 -3.35 -1.98 -12.06
N ASP A 174 -3.43 -0.69 -11.77
CA ASP A 174 -2.43 0.30 -12.22
C ASP A 174 -1.02 -0.02 -11.72
N HIS A 175 -0.86 -0.40 -10.45
CA HIS A 175 0.45 -0.75 -9.91
C HIS A 175 1.04 -1.97 -10.61
N ALA A 176 0.29 -3.06 -10.65
CA ALA A 176 0.76 -4.29 -11.27
C ALA A 176 1.07 -4.09 -12.75
N ALA A 177 0.22 -3.35 -13.49
CA ALA A 177 0.47 -3.04 -14.90
C ALA A 177 1.77 -2.24 -15.08
N ALA A 178 2.04 -1.24 -14.23
CA ALA A 178 3.27 -0.45 -14.27
C ALA A 178 4.53 -1.30 -14.01
N ILE A 179 4.48 -2.22 -13.06
CA ILE A 179 5.59 -3.14 -12.75
C ILE A 179 5.79 -4.14 -13.91
N MET A 180 4.73 -4.77 -14.38
CA MET A 180 4.80 -5.79 -15.45
C MET A 180 5.29 -5.19 -16.76
N ALA A 181 4.86 -3.97 -17.10
CA ALA A 181 5.37 -3.27 -18.26
C ALA A 181 6.88 -3.07 -18.21
N GLY A 182 7.40 -2.62 -17.06
CA GLY A 182 8.85 -2.46 -16.87
C GLY A 182 9.63 -3.77 -16.97
N ARG A 183 9.02 -4.91 -16.60
CA ARG A 183 9.66 -6.25 -16.69
C ARG A 183 9.71 -6.80 -18.09
N HIS A 184 8.72 -6.49 -18.90
CA HIS A 184 8.56 -7.03 -20.24
C HIS A 184 8.93 -6.04 -21.35
N ASP A 185 9.55 -4.90 -20.99
CA ASP A 185 9.88 -3.82 -21.92
C ASP A 185 8.68 -3.40 -22.80
N LEU A 186 7.48 -3.47 -22.24
CA LEU A 186 6.27 -3.05 -22.92
C LEU A 186 6.23 -1.52 -22.98
N ALA A 187 6.14 -0.99 -24.19
CA ALA A 187 5.92 0.44 -24.40
C ALA A 187 4.48 0.79 -23.98
N LEU A 188 4.29 1.17 -22.73
CA LEU A 188 3.01 1.67 -22.26
C LEU A 188 2.93 3.20 -22.40
N PRO A 189 1.71 3.74 -22.57
CA PRO A 189 1.49 5.17 -22.46
C PRO A 189 1.99 5.71 -21.12
N GLU A 190 2.48 6.95 -21.09
CA GLU A 190 2.91 7.62 -19.85
C GLU A 190 1.81 7.69 -18.77
N SER A 191 0.54 7.51 -19.17
CA SER A 191 -0.61 7.44 -18.28
C SER A 191 -0.61 6.20 -17.38
N VAL A 192 0.00 5.07 -17.80
CA VAL A 192 0.09 3.86 -16.98
C VAL A 192 1.21 4.02 -15.97
N ARG A 193 0.83 4.37 -14.76
CA ARG A 193 1.72 4.59 -13.62
C ARG A 193 1.19 3.87 -12.40
N THR A 194 2.08 3.54 -11.47
CA THR A 194 1.65 3.01 -10.17
C THR A 194 0.64 3.93 -9.50
N ASP A 195 -0.38 3.35 -8.92
CA ASP A 195 -1.34 4.02 -8.06
C ASP A 195 -0.81 4.24 -6.63
N CYS A 196 0.38 3.77 -6.30
CA CYS A 196 0.97 3.84 -4.96
C CYS A 196 0.83 5.25 -4.36
N ALA A 197 0.19 5.34 -3.20
CA ALA A 197 -0.16 6.60 -2.55
C ALA A 197 -0.50 6.41 -1.06
N PRO A 198 -0.26 7.41 -0.19
CA PRO A 198 -0.70 7.36 1.20
C PRO A 198 -2.19 7.70 1.28
N LEU A 199 -2.99 6.80 1.86
CA LEU A 199 -4.46 6.91 1.94
C LEU A 199 -4.97 7.42 3.29
N ASN A 200 -4.10 7.70 4.24
CA ASN A 200 -4.44 8.01 5.61
C ASN A 200 -5.35 9.24 5.76
N HIS A 201 -5.21 10.26 4.93
CA HIS A 201 -6.09 11.44 4.96
C HIS A 201 -7.49 11.10 4.45
N MET A 202 -7.59 10.32 3.37
CA MET A 202 -8.86 9.84 2.84
C MET A 202 -9.60 8.97 3.87
N THR A 203 -8.91 8.00 4.49
CA THR A 203 -9.53 7.12 5.48
C THR A 203 -9.99 7.88 6.74
N GLN A 204 -9.25 8.89 7.19
CA GLN A 204 -9.70 9.78 8.28
C GLN A 204 -10.98 10.52 7.90
N ALA A 205 -11.09 11.05 6.67
CA ALA A 205 -12.30 11.70 6.19
C ALA A 205 -13.50 10.74 6.11
N MET A 206 -13.25 9.49 5.65
CA MET A 206 -14.27 8.42 5.62
C MET A 206 -14.79 8.10 7.02
N LEU A 207 -13.88 7.90 7.98
CA LEU A 207 -14.22 7.59 9.38
C LEU A 207 -14.89 8.76 10.10
N ALA A 208 -14.58 10.00 9.73
CA ALA A 208 -15.31 11.18 10.22
C ALA A 208 -16.75 11.22 9.69
N ALA A 209 -16.97 10.77 8.43
CA ALA A 209 -18.31 10.68 7.84
C ALA A 209 -19.13 9.50 8.40
N ALA A 210 -18.47 8.37 8.70
CA ALA A 210 -19.09 7.16 9.23
C ALA A 210 -18.12 6.40 10.16
N PRO A 211 -18.16 6.64 11.49
CA PRO A 211 -17.30 5.92 12.43
C PRO A 211 -17.59 4.41 12.53
N ASP A 212 -18.73 3.99 12.02
CA ASP A 212 -19.24 2.61 12.00
C ASP A 212 -18.92 1.85 10.70
N ILE A 213 -17.99 2.33 9.88
CA ILE A 213 -17.38 1.55 8.80
C ILE A 213 -16.91 0.21 9.37
N ALA A 214 -17.38 -0.90 8.78
CA ALA A 214 -17.10 -2.24 9.27
C ALA A 214 -15.67 -2.68 8.92
N VAL A 215 -15.22 -2.43 7.69
CA VAL A 215 -13.91 -2.85 7.18
C VAL A 215 -13.32 -1.78 6.27
N LEU A 216 -12.03 -1.59 6.41
CA LEU A 216 -11.13 -0.92 5.44
C LEU A 216 -10.01 -1.91 5.11
N ARG A 217 -9.70 -2.11 3.85
CA ARG A 217 -8.60 -2.97 3.39
C ARG A 217 -7.98 -2.39 2.12
N ASP A 218 -6.68 -2.45 2.02
CA ASP A 218 -5.95 -2.16 0.81
C ASP A 218 -5.78 -3.45 -0.02
N PRO A 219 -6.22 -3.46 -1.28
CA PRO A 219 -6.17 -4.64 -2.14
C PRO A 219 -4.80 -4.80 -2.79
N THR A 220 -3.78 -5.09 -1.98
CA THR A 220 -2.40 -5.33 -2.40
C THR A 220 -2.25 -6.71 -3.08
N ARG A 221 -1.45 -7.63 -2.53
CA ARG A 221 -1.26 -8.97 -3.13
C ARG A 221 -2.57 -9.74 -3.25
N GLY A 222 -2.81 -10.29 -4.46
CA GLY A 222 -4.06 -10.97 -4.80
C GLY A 222 -5.23 -10.03 -5.12
N GLY A 223 -5.00 -8.71 -5.05
CA GLY A 223 -5.93 -7.68 -5.49
C GLY A 223 -7.25 -7.62 -4.74
N VAL A 224 -8.25 -7.05 -5.39
CA VAL A 224 -9.62 -6.94 -4.86
C VAL A 224 -10.23 -8.32 -4.62
N ALA A 225 -9.93 -9.30 -5.48
CA ALA A 225 -10.44 -10.66 -5.34
C ALA A 225 -10.04 -11.30 -4.00
N ALA A 226 -8.75 -11.20 -3.62
CA ALA A 226 -8.29 -11.75 -2.34
C ALA A 226 -8.98 -11.09 -1.15
N VAL A 227 -9.00 -9.75 -1.12
CA VAL A 227 -9.63 -8.98 -0.05
C VAL A 227 -11.11 -9.34 0.14
N LEU A 228 -11.87 -9.40 -0.97
CA LEU A 228 -13.29 -9.74 -0.89
C LEU A 228 -13.53 -11.17 -0.37
N ASN A 229 -12.73 -12.14 -0.83
CA ASN A 229 -12.86 -13.53 -0.36
C ASN A 229 -12.47 -13.67 1.13
N GLU A 230 -11.37 -13.05 1.58
CA GLU A 230 -10.99 -13.03 2.99
C GLU A 230 -12.11 -12.48 3.88
N ILE A 231 -12.76 -11.39 3.44
CA ILE A 231 -13.84 -10.75 4.20
C ILE A 231 -15.12 -11.59 4.15
N ALA A 232 -15.48 -12.16 3.00
CA ALA A 232 -16.64 -13.04 2.88
C ALA A 232 -16.53 -14.25 3.83
N GLU A 233 -15.36 -14.90 3.84
CA GLU A 233 -15.09 -16.03 4.72
C GLU A 233 -15.11 -15.61 6.20
N ALA A 234 -14.38 -14.55 6.58
CA ALA A 234 -14.26 -14.11 7.97
C ALA A 234 -15.58 -13.57 8.55
N SER A 235 -16.45 -13.01 7.73
CA SER A 235 -17.78 -12.51 8.13
C SER A 235 -18.89 -13.57 8.02
N ASN A 236 -18.65 -14.66 7.30
CA ASN A 236 -19.63 -15.66 6.90
C ASN A 236 -20.84 -15.03 6.16
N CYS A 237 -20.55 -14.00 5.33
CA CYS A 237 -21.53 -13.34 4.46
C CYS A 237 -21.16 -13.57 3.00
N GLY A 238 -22.15 -13.50 2.10
CA GLY A 238 -21.88 -13.41 0.66
C GLY A 238 -21.52 -11.97 0.26
N ILE A 239 -20.75 -11.82 -0.80
CA ILE A 239 -20.47 -10.53 -1.42
C ILE A 239 -20.83 -10.62 -2.89
N LEU A 240 -21.65 -9.68 -3.39
CA LEU A 240 -22.00 -9.58 -4.80
C LEU A 240 -21.52 -8.24 -5.35
N ILE A 241 -20.58 -8.29 -6.29
CA ILE A 241 -20.04 -7.10 -6.97
C ILE A 241 -20.61 -7.01 -8.41
N ASP A 242 -20.58 -5.82 -8.99
CA ASP A 242 -21.04 -5.54 -10.34
C ASP A 242 -19.85 -5.21 -11.25
N GLU A 243 -19.63 -5.99 -12.31
CA GLU A 243 -18.51 -5.84 -13.25
C GLU A 243 -18.44 -4.42 -13.86
N GLU A 244 -19.58 -3.86 -14.25
CA GLU A 244 -19.66 -2.52 -14.84
C GLU A 244 -19.31 -1.39 -13.87
N GLN A 245 -19.33 -1.65 -12.56
CA GLN A 245 -18.97 -0.68 -11.53
C GLN A 245 -17.50 -0.73 -11.16
N ILE A 246 -16.74 -1.71 -11.63
CA ILE A 246 -15.32 -1.82 -11.33
C ILE A 246 -14.52 -0.95 -12.31
N PRO A 247 -13.88 0.13 -11.84
CA PRO A 247 -13.15 1.01 -12.74
C PRO A 247 -11.79 0.41 -13.10
N ILE A 248 -11.54 0.24 -14.38
CA ILE A 248 -10.28 -0.26 -14.96
C ILE A 248 -9.90 0.67 -16.10
N HIS A 249 -8.64 1.14 -16.13
CA HIS A 249 -8.15 1.91 -17.26
C HIS A 249 -8.06 1.02 -18.51
N PRO A 250 -8.47 1.50 -19.70
CA PRO A 250 -8.39 0.71 -20.94
C PRO A 250 -6.99 0.18 -21.22
N GLU A 251 -5.95 0.95 -20.88
CA GLU A 251 -4.54 0.57 -21.06
C GLU A 251 -4.15 -0.57 -20.12
N VAL A 252 -4.67 -0.57 -18.89
CA VAL A 252 -4.46 -1.64 -17.91
C VAL A 252 -5.18 -2.90 -18.37
N GLN A 253 -6.41 -2.78 -18.86
CA GLN A 253 -7.15 -3.88 -19.47
C GLN A 253 -6.36 -4.48 -20.63
N GLY A 254 -5.78 -3.64 -21.52
CA GLY A 254 -4.95 -4.10 -22.63
C GLY A 254 -3.71 -4.90 -22.17
N VAL A 255 -3.04 -4.47 -21.09
CA VAL A 255 -1.92 -5.24 -20.49
C VAL A 255 -2.42 -6.58 -19.97
N CYS A 256 -3.58 -6.60 -19.30
CA CYS A 256 -4.18 -7.82 -18.78
C CYS A 256 -4.53 -8.81 -19.90
N ASP A 257 -5.13 -8.31 -20.98
CA ASP A 257 -5.50 -9.13 -22.15
C ASP A 257 -4.27 -9.76 -22.84
N ILE A 258 -3.16 -8.99 -22.95
CA ILE A 258 -1.92 -9.50 -23.55
C ILE A 258 -1.24 -10.55 -22.65
N LEU A 259 -1.23 -10.33 -21.34
CA LEU A 259 -0.52 -11.18 -20.38
C LEU A 259 -1.38 -12.31 -19.79
N GLY A 260 -2.69 -12.32 -20.09
CA GLY A 260 -3.64 -13.30 -19.57
C GLY A 260 -4.00 -13.12 -18.09
N PHE A 261 -4.01 -11.89 -17.59
CA PHE A 261 -4.40 -11.57 -16.22
C PHE A 261 -5.85 -11.08 -16.12
N ASP A 262 -6.50 -11.35 -14.98
CA ASP A 262 -7.75 -10.71 -14.60
C ASP A 262 -7.41 -9.53 -13.65
N PRO A 263 -7.85 -8.29 -13.96
CA PRO A 263 -7.55 -7.11 -13.15
C PRO A 263 -7.97 -7.22 -11.67
N LEU A 264 -8.99 -8.01 -11.35
CA LEU A 264 -9.44 -8.22 -9.96
C LEU A 264 -8.34 -8.83 -9.06
N TYR A 265 -7.41 -9.57 -9.64
CA TYR A 265 -6.34 -10.26 -8.92
C TYR A 265 -5.03 -9.47 -8.90
N LEU A 266 -4.98 -8.32 -9.56
CA LEU A 266 -3.78 -7.50 -9.65
C LEU A 266 -3.61 -6.63 -8.40
N ALA A 267 -2.36 -6.52 -7.94
CA ALA A 267 -2.00 -5.70 -6.78
C ALA A 267 -2.21 -4.21 -7.03
N ASN A 268 -2.69 -3.52 -6.00
CA ASN A 268 -2.86 -2.08 -5.94
C ASN A 268 -2.17 -1.56 -4.68
N GLU A 269 -1.45 -0.45 -4.77
CA GLU A 269 -0.65 0.10 -3.66
C GLU A 269 -1.16 1.47 -3.18
N GLY A 270 -2.30 1.92 -3.75
CA GLY A 270 -2.95 3.18 -3.41
C GLY A 270 -4.47 3.10 -3.55
N LYS A 271 -5.06 1.96 -3.22
CA LYS A 271 -6.51 1.74 -3.22
C LYS A 271 -6.99 1.22 -1.88
N CYS A 272 -8.27 1.46 -1.63
CA CYS A 272 -8.99 1.00 -0.45
C CYS A 272 -10.32 0.37 -0.87
N VAL A 273 -10.65 -0.77 -0.27
CA VAL A 273 -11.98 -1.38 -0.27
C VAL A 273 -12.60 -1.13 1.10
N ALA A 274 -13.80 -0.56 1.13
CA ALA A 274 -14.54 -0.25 2.35
C ALA A 274 -15.89 -0.96 2.40
N PHE A 275 -16.24 -1.49 3.57
CA PHE A 275 -17.57 -2.07 3.86
C PHE A 275 -18.34 -1.13 4.77
N VAL A 276 -19.40 -0.54 4.26
CA VAL A 276 -20.07 0.62 4.84
C VAL A 276 -21.56 0.34 5.03
N PRO A 277 -22.19 0.74 6.17
CA PRO A 277 -23.65 0.69 6.30
C PRO A 277 -24.34 1.41 5.14
N ALA A 278 -25.43 0.84 4.62
CA ALA A 278 -26.08 1.34 3.42
C ALA A 278 -26.54 2.80 3.54
N ASP A 279 -27.00 3.19 4.72
CA ASP A 279 -27.45 4.57 5.02
C ASP A 279 -26.30 5.59 5.13
N LYS A 280 -25.05 5.13 5.18
CA LYS A 280 -23.83 5.96 5.25
C LYS A 280 -23.03 5.94 3.93
N ALA A 281 -23.38 5.06 3.00
CA ALA A 281 -22.59 4.84 1.78
C ALA A 281 -22.37 6.12 0.97
N ASP A 282 -23.41 6.93 0.77
CA ASP A 282 -23.30 8.18 0.01
C ASP A 282 -22.39 9.21 0.70
N ALA A 283 -22.46 9.31 2.03
CA ALA A 283 -21.64 10.24 2.80
C ALA A 283 -20.16 9.82 2.75
N VAL A 284 -19.87 8.50 2.88
CA VAL A 284 -18.51 7.98 2.76
C VAL A 284 -17.99 8.15 1.34
N LEU A 285 -18.79 7.82 0.33
CA LEU A 285 -18.41 8.00 -1.07
C LEU A 285 -18.08 9.47 -1.38
N ALA A 286 -18.88 10.41 -0.91
CA ALA A 286 -18.62 11.84 -1.07
C ALA A 286 -17.32 12.25 -0.37
N ALA A 287 -17.06 11.75 0.85
CA ALA A 287 -15.81 12.01 1.57
C ALA A 287 -14.59 11.48 0.83
N MET A 288 -14.68 10.28 0.23
CA MET A 288 -13.61 9.73 -0.61
C MET A 288 -13.37 10.60 -1.85
N GLN A 289 -14.42 11.03 -2.56
CA GLN A 289 -14.31 11.74 -3.83
C GLN A 289 -13.73 13.16 -3.72
N VAL A 290 -13.72 13.75 -2.51
CA VAL A 290 -13.02 15.02 -2.24
C VAL A 290 -11.51 14.83 -2.21
N ASP A 291 -11.04 13.64 -1.80
CA ASP A 291 -9.62 13.32 -1.79
C ASP A 291 -9.10 13.01 -3.20
N LYS A 292 -7.87 13.45 -3.51
CA LYS A 292 -7.26 13.22 -4.83
C LYS A 292 -7.12 11.74 -5.20
N TYR A 293 -6.97 10.86 -4.21
CA TYR A 293 -6.81 9.42 -4.40
C TYR A 293 -8.13 8.64 -4.41
N GLY A 294 -9.21 9.28 -3.93
CA GLY A 294 -10.57 8.74 -3.95
C GLY A 294 -11.49 9.34 -5.00
N LYS A 295 -11.01 10.26 -5.86
CA LYS A 295 -11.82 10.99 -6.84
C LYS A 295 -12.70 10.10 -7.72
N ASN A 296 -12.24 8.89 -8.03
CA ASN A 296 -12.94 7.91 -8.86
C ASN A 296 -13.58 6.79 -8.02
N ALA A 297 -13.79 7.02 -6.73
CA ALA A 297 -14.44 6.05 -5.85
C ALA A 297 -15.85 5.71 -6.33
N ARG A 298 -16.24 4.45 -6.18
CA ARG A 298 -17.56 3.93 -6.59
C ARG A 298 -18.05 2.87 -5.62
N VAL A 299 -19.37 2.75 -5.49
CA VAL A 299 -19.99 1.55 -4.93
C VAL A 299 -19.89 0.46 -5.99
N ILE A 300 -19.17 -0.61 -5.68
CA ILE A 300 -18.94 -1.73 -6.60
C ILE A 300 -19.81 -2.93 -6.33
N GLY A 301 -20.56 -2.94 -5.22
CA GLY A 301 -21.40 -4.09 -4.85
C GLY A 301 -21.96 -3.98 -3.45
N GLU A 302 -22.46 -5.10 -2.95
CA GLU A 302 -23.09 -5.20 -1.65
C GLU A 302 -22.85 -6.55 -0.96
N VAL A 303 -23.02 -6.55 0.35
CA VAL A 303 -23.00 -7.75 1.18
C VAL A 303 -24.39 -8.37 1.17
N THR A 304 -24.44 -9.69 0.97
CA THR A 304 -25.69 -10.47 0.93
C THR A 304 -25.72 -11.56 2.00
N ALA A 305 -26.92 -11.99 2.38
CA ALA A 305 -27.12 -13.17 3.22
C ALA A 305 -27.00 -14.49 2.43
N GLU A 306 -27.10 -14.41 1.10
CA GLU A 306 -26.98 -15.56 0.22
C GLU A 306 -25.51 -15.90 -0.05
N ALA A 307 -25.21 -17.15 -0.40
CA ALA A 307 -23.87 -17.63 -0.73
C ALA A 307 -22.82 -17.24 0.33
N ALA A 308 -23.10 -17.49 1.60
CA ALA A 308 -22.21 -17.17 2.73
C ALA A 308 -20.78 -17.68 2.49
N GLY A 309 -19.79 -16.81 2.74
CA GLY A 309 -18.39 -17.10 2.53
C GLY A 309 -17.94 -17.07 1.05
N GLN A 310 -18.78 -16.65 0.12
CA GLN A 310 -18.45 -16.62 -1.31
C GLN A 310 -18.55 -15.21 -1.90
N VAL A 311 -17.80 -14.98 -2.97
CA VAL A 311 -17.85 -13.75 -3.75
C VAL A 311 -18.39 -14.06 -5.14
N GLY A 312 -19.47 -13.38 -5.52
CA GLY A 312 -20.02 -13.41 -6.87
C GLY A 312 -19.79 -12.07 -7.58
N MET A 313 -19.66 -12.11 -8.91
CA MET A 313 -19.67 -10.92 -9.74
C MET A 313 -20.77 -11.02 -10.78
N ARG A 314 -21.69 -10.05 -10.77
CA ARG A 314 -22.67 -9.90 -11.82
C ARG A 314 -21.99 -9.38 -13.07
N THR A 315 -22.05 -10.15 -14.15
CA THR A 315 -21.40 -9.79 -15.43
C THR A 315 -22.28 -8.83 -16.24
N ALA A 316 -21.67 -8.06 -17.13
CA ALA A 316 -22.36 -7.13 -18.04
C ALA A 316 -23.45 -7.81 -18.91
N ILE A 317 -23.35 -9.13 -19.13
CA ILE A 317 -24.37 -9.92 -19.87
C ILE A 317 -25.44 -10.55 -18.97
N GLY A 318 -25.45 -10.21 -17.65
CA GLY A 318 -26.49 -10.61 -16.70
C GLY A 318 -26.30 -11.93 -15.98
N GLY A 319 -25.21 -12.67 -16.24
CA GLY A 319 -24.81 -13.85 -15.47
C GLY A 319 -24.13 -13.50 -14.15
N ILE A 320 -23.98 -14.47 -13.26
CA ILE A 320 -23.10 -14.34 -12.07
C ILE A 320 -21.96 -15.33 -12.22
N ARG A 321 -20.70 -14.82 -12.17
CA ARG A 321 -19.53 -15.67 -12.04
C ARG A 321 -19.02 -15.65 -10.60
N VAL A 322 -18.48 -16.76 -10.14
CA VAL A 322 -17.76 -16.81 -8.86
C VAL A 322 -16.41 -16.12 -9.02
N VAL A 323 -16.01 -15.33 -8.03
CA VAL A 323 -14.70 -14.76 -7.90
C VAL A 323 -13.95 -15.57 -6.85
N ASP A 324 -13.08 -16.46 -7.28
CA ASP A 324 -12.37 -17.38 -6.40
C ASP A 324 -11.18 -16.70 -5.68
N MET A 325 -10.77 -17.27 -4.54
CA MET A 325 -9.51 -16.91 -3.90
C MET A 325 -8.34 -17.23 -4.85
N PRO A 326 -7.38 -16.31 -5.07
CA PRO A 326 -6.25 -16.57 -5.96
C PRO A 326 -5.41 -17.76 -5.50
N LEU A 327 -5.10 -18.67 -6.43
CA LEU A 327 -4.22 -19.80 -6.19
C LEU A 327 -2.78 -19.41 -6.52
N GLY A 328 -1.96 -19.23 -5.49
CA GLY A 328 -0.53 -18.94 -5.65
C GLY A 328 -0.21 -17.47 -5.93
N ASN A 329 1.03 -17.21 -6.33
CA ASN A 329 1.54 -15.86 -6.58
C ASN A 329 1.36 -15.49 -8.05
N ILE A 330 0.38 -14.65 -8.36
CA ILE A 330 0.03 -14.25 -9.72
C ILE A 330 1.13 -13.35 -10.32
N VAL A 331 1.62 -12.38 -9.52
CA VAL A 331 2.73 -11.50 -9.93
C VAL A 331 3.77 -11.48 -8.81
N PRO A 332 4.88 -12.26 -8.94
CA PRO A 332 5.90 -12.31 -7.90
C PRO A 332 6.64 -10.97 -7.77
N ARG A 333 7.10 -10.64 -6.55
CA ARG A 333 7.92 -9.46 -6.25
C ARG A 333 7.31 -8.15 -6.77
N ILE A 334 6.03 -7.99 -6.51
CA ILE A 334 5.25 -6.82 -6.93
C ILE A 334 5.44 -5.63 -5.97
N CYS A 335 5.75 -5.93 -4.70
CA CYS A 335 5.97 -4.95 -3.62
C CYS A 335 7.16 -5.32 -2.73
#